data_2ae01ef97b787d49199b75589a546819
#
_entry.id   2ae01ef97b787d49199b75589a546819
#
_cell.length_a   1.000
_cell.length_b   1.000
_cell.length_c   1.000
_cell.angle_alpha   90.00
_cell.angle_beta   90.00
_cell.angle_gamma   90.00
#
_symmetry.space_group_name_H-M   'P 1'
#
loop_
_entity.id
_entity.type
_entity.pdbx_description
1 polymer ?
#
loop_
_entity_poly.entity_id
_entity_poly.type
_entity_poly.pdbx_seq_one_letter_code
_entity_poly.pdbx_strand_id
1 'polypeptide(L)'
;MEYTLYKNRSYRSVISAGFGLYFTQFRLFFKASWIMALIYAAVFAALGTLCAIKLPAITAEIMKQTLVQHQLLTREIAEEYLITGGIFIVLTLLYIVVEAFTFATVLNKLKEHQDTDKMMVPRRWFGVRTKLMGRTLKGYLFSLLVILIPVLAIAGLIYVLLKYVALAPITLEVTALIATLFIVLLSFPLIYVAMKYILNKGGYFSVFSKAYGTGLSHWGHIFTTCLIGGIIISILMGIFCLPAIVLTQANVMAQEGFLNGDPLGMPDYANLLTIVTFFLTGFVLVYLYMPLLLVCYYMYGSIERYEQEKNKLKI
;
A
#
# COMPACT_ATOMS: atom_id res chain seq x y z
N MET A 1 -26.46 -6.20 -14.66
CA MET A 1 -26.15 -5.60 -13.33
C MET A 1 -26.06 -4.10 -13.51
N GLU A 2 -26.78 -3.37 -12.70
CA GLU A 2 -26.77 -1.91 -12.75
C GLU A 2 -25.54 -1.39 -11.97
N TYR A 3 -24.51 -0.92 -12.70
CA TYR A 3 -23.26 -0.43 -12.11
C TYR A 3 -23.33 1.04 -11.67
N THR A 4 -24.54 1.59 -11.43
CA THR A 4 -24.72 2.97 -10.94
C THR A 4 -23.96 3.16 -9.61
N LEU A 5 -23.20 4.25 -9.48
CA LEU A 5 -22.40 4.53 -8.28
C LEU A 5 -23.27 4.79 -7.07
N TYR A 6 -24.22 5.72 -7.19
CA TYR A 6 -25.02 6.23 -6.06
C TYR A 6 -26.26 5.37 -5.81
N LYS A 7 -26.06 4.22 -5.18
CA LYS A 7 -27.12 3.29 -4.77
C LYS A 7 -26.83 2.82 -3.34
N ASN A 8 -27.84 2.76 -2.50
CA ASN A 8 -27.69 2.17 -1.17
C ASN A 8 -27.44 0.67 -1.28
N ARG A 9 -26.29 0.20 -0.79
CA ARG A 9 -25.82 -1.18 -0.89
C ARG A 9 -25.40 -1.73 0.45
N SER A 10 -25.72 -2.99 0.71
CA SER A 10 -25.09 -3.75 1.80
C SER A 10 -23.62 -4.03 1.46
N TYR A 11 -22.81 -4.36 2.48
CA TYR A 11 -21.39 -4.71 2.28
C TYR A 11 -21.15 -5.82 1.24
N ARG A 12 -22.02 -6.86 1.22
CA ARG A 12 -21.96 -7.93 0.19
C ARG A 12 -22.21 -7.39 -1.21
N SER A 13 -23.20 -6.53 -1.37
CA SER A 13 -23.51 -5.91 -2.67
C SER A 13 -22.43 -4.95 -3.13
N VAL A 14 -21.76 -4.25 -2.21
CA VAL A 14 -20.60 -3.39 -2.51
C VAL A 14 -19.44 -4.23 -3.05
N ILE A 15 -19.07 -5.32 -2.36
CA ILE A 15 -18.00 -6.22 -2.77
C ILE A 15 -18.33 -6.86 -4.13
N SER A 16 -19.55 -7.42 -4.27
CA SER A 16 -20.00 -8.01 -5.53
C SER A 16 -19.98 -7.02 -6.70
N ALA A 17 -20.37 -5.75 -6.46
CA ALA A 17 -20.34 -4.70 -7.49
C ALA A 17 -18.90 -4.34 -7.88
N GLY A 18 -17.97 -4.22 -6.92
CA GLY A 18 -16.58 -3.92 -7.17
C GLY A 18 -15.88 -5.02 -7.98
N PHE A 19 -15.99 -6.26 -7.55
CA PHE A 19 -15.43 -7.41 -8.29
C PHE A 19 -16.14 -7.61 -9.63
N GLY A 20 -17.48 -7.49 -9.67
CA GLY A 20 -18.25 -7.59 -10.92
C GLY A 20 -17.82 -6.56 -11.96
N LEU A 21 -17.64 -5.30 -11.57
CA LEU A 21 -17.12 -4.28 -12.47
C LEU A 21 -15.71 -4.59 -12.95
N TYR A 22 -14.84 -5.08 -12.05
CA TYR A 22 -13.48 -5.46 -12.40
C TYR A 22 -13.45 -6.53 -13.48
N PHE A 23 -14.13 -7.65 -13.27
CA PHE A 23 -14.13 -8.76 -14.24
C PHE A 23 -14.80 -8.40 -15.56
N THR A 24 -15.89 -7.63 -15.51
CA THR A 24 -16.60 -7.20 -16.73
C THR A 24 -15.81 -6.22 -17.57
N GLN A 25 -15.04 -5.32 -16.91
CA GLN A 25 -14.30 -4.24 -17.57
C GLN A 25 -12.78 -4.41 -17.48
N PHE A 26 -12.28 -5.61 -17.17
CA PHE A 26 -10.85 -5.90 -16.99
C PHE A 26 -10.00 -5.42 -18.17
N ARG A 27 -10.44 -5.70 -19.41
CA ARG A 27 -9.73 -5.29 -20.61
C ARG A 27 -9.55 -3.76 -20.70
N LEU A 28 -10.52 -3.00 -20.22
CA LEU A 28 -10.46 -1.54 -20.20
C LEU A 28 -9.46 -1.04 -19.16
N PHE A 29 -9.52 -1.58 -17.93
CA PHE A 29 -8.57 -1.26 -16.87
C PHE A 29 -7.14 -1.64 -17.26
N PHE A 30 -6.96 -2.82 -17.83
CA PHE A 30 -5.66 -3.27 -18.32
C PHE A 30 -5.09 -2.31 -19.35
N LYS A 31 -5.85 -1.97 -20.41
CA LYS A 31 -5.43 -1.01 -21.45
C LYS A 31 -5.11 0.38 -20.90
N ALA A 32 -5.79 0.80 -19.84
CA ALA A 32 -5.56 2.12 -19.25
C ALA A 32 -4.33 2.17 -18.35
N SER A 33 -3.90 1.07 -17.76
CA SER A 33 -2.90 1.05 -16.68
C SER A 33 -1.61 0.27 -16.98
N TRP A 34 -1.54 -0.53 -18.05
CA TRP A 34 -0.44 -1.48 -18.27
C TRP A 34 0.95 -0.83 -18.31
N ILE A 35 1.09 0.38 -18.89
CA ILE A 35 2.38 1.10 -18.91
C ILE A 35 2.79 1.48 -17.49
N MET A 36 1.84 2.03 -16.71
CA MET A 36 2.12 2.39 -15.31
C MET A 36 2.37 1.15 -14.46
N ALA A 37 1.70 0.03 -14.76
CA ALA A 37 1.96 -1.25 -14.12
C ALA A 37 3.37 -1.79 -14.42
N LEU A 38 3.90 -1.60 -15.64
CA LEU A 38 5.29 -1.94 -15.96
C LEU A 38 6.29 -1.06 -15.21
N ILE A 39 6.04 0.25 -15.12
CA ILE A 39 6.89 1.17 -14.35
C ILE A 39 6.86 0.80 -12.87
N TYR A 40 5.66 0.52 -12.33
CA TYR A 40 5.50 0.04 -10.96
C TYR A 40 6.28 -1.26 -10.71
N ALA A 41 6.16 -2.23 -11.63
CA ALA A 41 6.87 -3.50 -11.55
C ALA A 41 8.40 -3.32 -11.54
N ALA A 42 8.91 -2.40 -12.36
CA ALA A 42 10.35 -2.10 -12.41
C ALA A 42 10.85 -1.48 -11.08
N VAL A 43 10.12 -0.53 -10.51
CA VAL A 43 10.48 0.07 -9.22
C VAL A 43 10.32 -0.93 -8.08
N PHE A 44 9.25 -1.74 -8.10
CA PHE A 44 9.03 -2.82 -7.14
C PHE A 44 10.15 -3.88 -7.21
N ALA A 45 10.60 -4.24 -8.42
CA ALA A 45 11.73 -5.16 -8.61
C ALA A 45 13.03 -4.57 -8.06
N ALA A 46 13.33 -3.29 -8.32
CA ALA A 46 14.52 -2.63 -7.79
C ALA A 46 14.51 -2.60 -6.25
N LEU A 47 13.39 -2.22 -5.64
CA LEU A 47 13.23 -2.19 -4.19
C LEU A 47 13.30 -3.60 -3.59
N GLY A 48 12.59 -4.57 -4.19
CA GLY A 48 12.57 -5.96 -3.75
C GLY A 48 13.93 -6.63 -3.84
N THR A 49 14.67 -6.38 -4.92
CA THR A 49 16.04 -6.89 -5.10
C THR A 49 17.00 -6.30 -4.06
N LEU A 50 16.88 -4.99 -3.77
CA LEU A 50 17.66 -4.35 -2.71
C LEU A 50 17.39 -5.03 -1.36
N CYS A 51 16.12 -5.28 -1.02
CA CYS A 51 15.73 -5.93 0.22
C CYS A 51 16.14 -7.42 0.27
N ALA A 52 16.04 -8.15 -0.84
CA ALA A 52 16.27 -9.59 -0.88
C ALA A 52 17.75 -9.98 -1.03
N ILE A 53 18.58 -9.14 -1.62
CA ILE A 53 19.99 -9.46 -1.92
C ILE A 53 20.93 -8.54 -1.14
N LYS A 54 20.80 -7.23 -1.32
CA LYS A 54 21.79 -6.27 -0.77
C LYS A 54 21.70 -6.12 0.75
N LEU A 55 20.50 -5.96 1.31
CA LEU A 55 20.36 -5.80 2.75
C LEU A 55 20.83 -7.03 3.54
N PRO A 56 20.47 -8.29 3.18
CA PRO A 56 20.98 -9.46 3.86
C PRO A 56 22.52 -9.57 3.77
N ALA A 57 23.12 -9.28 2.61
CA ALA A 57 24.57 -9.34 2.43
C ALA A 57 25.31 -8.34 3.34
N ILE A 58 24.88 -7.07 3.37
CA ILE A 58 25.47 -6.06 4.24
C ILE A 58 25.29 -6.41 5.72
N THR A 59 24.07 -6.89 6.09
CA THR A 59 23.79 -7.30 7.48
C THR A 59 24.68 -8.45 7.91
N ALA A 60 24.90 -9.45 7.05
CA ALA A 60 25.80 -10.56 7.32
C ALA A 60 27.25 -10.07 7.54
N GLU A 61 27.74 -9.14 6.71
CA GLU A 61 29.09 -8.61 6.86
C GLU A 61 29.25 -7.79 8.16
N ILE A 62 28.25 -6.98 8.52
CA ILE A 62 28.23 -6.28 9.82
C ILE A 62 28.26 -7.28 10.98
N MET A 63 27.44 -8.34 10.91
CA MET A 63 27.41 -9.38 11.96
C MET A 63 28.77 -10.11 12.05
N LYS A 64 29.39 -10.43 10.93
CA LYS A 64 30.70 -11.07 10.88
C LYS A 64 31.76 -10.20 11.59
N GLN A 65 31.86 -8.92 11.27
CA GLN A 65 32.82 -8.03 11.89
C GLN A 65 32.56 -7.83 13.39
N THR A 66 31.30 -7.52 13.77
CA THR A 66 30.98 -7.13 15.14
C THR A 66 30.86 -8.31 16.08
N LEU A 67 30.24 -9.42 15.69
CA LEU A 67 29.93 -10.55 16.57
C LEU A 67 30.99 -11.66 16.47
N VAL A 68 31.52 -11.95 15.27
CA VAL A 68 32.48 -13.05 15.08
C VAL A 68 33.90 -12.56 15.27
N GLN A 69 34.27 -11.44 14.69
CA GLN A 69 35.65 -10.91 14.75
C GLN A 69 35.87 -9.97 15.93
N HIS A 70 34.80 -9.56 16.64
CA HIS A 70 34.86 -8.57 17.74
C HIS A 70 35.58 -7.26 17.35
N GLN A 71 35.48 -6.87 16.08
CA GLN A 71 36.07 -5.65 15.54
C GLN A 71 35.06 -4.52 15.47
N LEU A 72 35.53 -3.29 15.55
CA LEU A 72 34.72 -2.12 15.25
C LEU A 72 34.36 -2.12 13.78
N LEU A 73 33.18 -1.60 13.46
CA LEU A 73 32.70 -1.47 12.09
C LEU A 73 33.70 -0.69 11.24
N THR A 74 34.19 -1.28 10.16
CA THR A 74 35.10 -0.57 9.25
C THR A 74 34.37 0.57 8.56
N ARG A 75 35.13 1.64 8.22
CA ARG A 75 34.58 2.81 7.53
C ARG A 75 33.91 2.42 6.20
N GLU A 76 34.50 1.49 5.47
CA GLU A 76 34.00 1.03 4.17
C GLU A 76 32.61 0.41 4.28
N ILE A 77 32.37 -0.47 5.25
CA ILE A 77 31.04 -1.10 5.48
C ILE A 77 30.03 -0.08 6.00
N ALA A 78 30.46 0.86 6.85
CA ALA A 78 29.60 1.95 7.30
C ALA A 78 29.16 2.84 6.13
N GLU A 79 30.07 3.18 5.22
CA GLU A 79 29.77 3.95 4.01
C GLU A 79 28.83 3.16 3.07
N GLU A 80 29.07 1.85 2.85
CA GLU A 80 28.19 1.00 2.03
C GLU A 80 26.78 0.91 2.63
N TYR A 81 26.66 0.77 3.95
CA TYR A 81 25.37 0.76 4.65
C TYR A 81 24.61 2.08 4.49
N LEU A 82 25.28 3.22 4.63
CA LEU A 82 24.68 4.54 4.45
C LEU A 82 24.23 4.78 3.01
N ILE A 83 25.04 4.38 2.02
CA ILE A 83 24.69 4.49 0.60
C ILE A 83 23.46 3.61 0.29
N THR A 84 23.48 2.37 0.74
CA THR A 84 22.35 1.43 0.53
C THR A 84 21.08 1.92 1.21
N GLY A 85 21.19 2.45 2.43
CA GLY A 85 20.08 3.10 3.14
C GLY A 85 19.56 4.33 2.38
N GLY A 86 20.41 5.16 1.83
CA GLY A 86 20.04 6.28 0.98
C GLY A 86 19.29 5.84 -0.29
N ILE A 87 19.80 4.82 -0.99
CA ILE A 87 19.13 4.22 -2.17
C ILE A 87 17.76 3.65 -1.78
N PHE A 88 17.66 2.95 -0.65
CA PHE A 88 16.39 2.42 -0.14
C PHE A 88 15.35 3.51 0.09
N ILE A 89 15.73 4.63 0.71
CA ILE A 89 14.85 5.77 0.93
C ILE A 89 14.37 6.35 -0.41
N VAL A 90 15.28 6.58 -1.36
CA VAL A 90 14.94 7.14 -2.68
C VAL A 90 14.00 6.20 -3.45
N LEU A 91 14.29 4.89 -3.47
CA LEU A 91 13.44 3.90 -4.13
C LEU A 91 12.07 3.80 -3.46
N THR A 92 12.00 3.89 -2.13
CA THR A 92 10.73 3.89 -1.39
C THR A 92 9.89 5.13 -1.73
N LEU A 93 10.48 6.31 -1.79
CA LEU A 93 9.80 7.53 -2.21
C LEU A 93 9.31 7.42 -3.67
N LEU A 94 10.15 6.91 -4.56
CA LEU A 94 9.79 6.66 -5.96
C LEU A 94 8.64 5.64 -6.07
N TYR A 95 8.68 4.58 -5.28
CA TYR A 95 7.62 3.57 -5.21
C TYR A 95 6.28 4.21 -4.82
N ILE A 96 6.23 5.03 -3.77
CA ILE A 96 5.03 5.75 -3.32
C ILE A 96 4.46 6.62 -4.44
N VAL A 97 5.30 7.35 -5.16
CA VAL A 97 4.89 8.22 -6.27
C VAL A 97 4.32 7.41 -7.43
N VAL A 98 5.01 6.34 -7.83
CA VAL A 98 4.58 5.47 -8.95
C VAL A 98 3.31 4.71 -8.60
N GLU A 99 3.18 4.24 -7.36
CA GLU A 99 1.96 3.61 -6.86
C GLU A 99 0.76 4.57 -6.94
N ALA A 100 0.90 5.80 -6.43
CA ALA A 100 -0.14 6.81 -6.51
C ALA A 100 -0.55 7.13 -7.96
N PHE A 101 0.40 7.18 -8.89
CA PHE A 101 0.12 7.39 -10.31
C PHE A 101 -0.55 6.19 -10.98
N THR A 102 -0.16 4.98 -10.60
CA THR A 102 -0.80 3.75 -11.09
C THR A 102 -2.28 3.72 -10.69
N PHE A 103 -2.58 4.03 -9.42
CA PHE A 103 -3.98 4.15 -8.99
C PHE A 103 -4.71 5.33 -9.62
N ALA A 104 -4.04 6.45 -9.89
CA ALA A 104 -4.65 7.58 -10.56
C ALA A 104 -5.18 7.23 -11.96
N THR A 105 -4.55 6.30 -12.69
CA THR A 105 -5.04 5.85 -14.00
C THR A 105 -6.40 5.15 -13.88
N VAL A 106 -6.57 4.31 -12.87
CA VAL A 106 -7.83 3.62 -12.57
C VAL A 106 -8.89 4.61 -12.07
N LEU A 107 -8.52 5.46 -11.11
CA LEU A 107 -9.41 6.49 -10.56
C LEU A 107 -9.91 7.48 -11.61
N ASN A 108 -9.10 7.77 -12.65
CA ASN A 108 -9.56 8.59 -13.77
C ASN A 108 -10.72 7.92 -14.52
N LYS A 109 -10.66 6.59 -14.71
CA LYS A 109 -11.76 5.83 -15.33
C LYS A 109 -13.00 5.78 -14.44
N LEU A 110 -12.81 5.65 -13.14
CA LEU A 110 -13.90 5.70 -12.18
C LEU A 110 -14.55 7.09 -12.12
N LYS A 111 -13.77 8.15 -12.28
CA LYS A 111 -14.29 9.52 -12.38
C LYS A 111 -15.09 9.73 -13.66
N GLU A 112 -14.64 9.21 -14.81
CA GLU A 112 -15.43 9.20 -16.05
C GLU A 112 -16.75 8.45 -15.86
N HIS A 113 -16.74 7.29 -15.20
CA HIS A 113 -17.94 6.54 -14.86
C HIS A 113 -18.89 7.33 -13.95
N GLN A 114 -18.37 8.03 -12.93
CA GLN A 114 -19.16 8.89 -12.04
C GLN A 114 -19.86 10.02 -12.81
N ASP A 115 -19.17 10.63 -13.79
CA ASP A 115 -19.67 11.79 -14.52
C ASP A 115 -20.66 11.41 -15.67
N THR A 116 -20.55 10.20 -16.23
CA THR A 116 -21.26 9.82 -17.48
C THR A 116 -22.06 8.51 -17.39
N ASP A 117 -21.95 7.76 -16.29
CA ASP A 117 -22.41 6.36 -16.14
C ASP A 117 -21.89 5.40 -17.23
N LYS A 118 -20.89 5.82 -18.02
CA LYS A 118 -20.24 5.04 -19.07
C LYS A 118 -18.73 5.13 -18.98
N MET A 119 -18.07 3.98 -18.98
CA MET A 119 -16.61 3.94 -19.09
C MET A 119 -16.18 4.06 -20.54
N MET A 120 -15.52 5.15 -20.88
CA MET A 120 -14.99 5.37 -22.23
C MET A 120 -13.54 4.87 -22.32
N VAL A 121 -13.21 4.19 -23.44
CA VAL A 121 -11.82 3.84 -23.76
C VAL A 121 -11.05 5.13 -24.08
N PRO A 122 -9.90 5.40 -23.42
CA PRO A 122 -9.14 6.60 -23.72
C PRO A 122 -8.68 6.59 -25.19
N ARG A 123 -8.97 7.67 -25.91
CA ARG A 123 -8.48 7.87 -27.28
C ARG A 123 -6.95 8.04 -27.35
N ARG A 124 -6.30 8.44 -26.26
CA ARG A 124 -4.84 8.66 -26.14
C ARG A 124 -4.26 7.86 -24.98
N TRP A 125 -3.06 7.33 -25.16
CA TRP A 125 -2.30 6.56 -24.19
C TRP A 125 -2.06 7.29 -22.85
N PHE A 126 -2.01 8.63 -22.85
CA PHE A 126 -1.80 9.50 -21.71
C PHE A 126 -3.03 10.38 -21.39
N GLY A 127 -4.23 9.83 -21.53
CA GLY A 127 -5.48 10.54 -21.24
C GLY A 127 -5.75 10.79 -19.75
N VAL A 128 -4.74 10.64 -18.88
CA VAL A 128 -4.88 10.94 -17.44
C VAL A 128 -4.90 12.45 -17.25
N ARG A 129 -5.97 12.97 -16.66
CA ARG A 129 -6.04 14.38 -16.29
C ARG A 129 -4.96 14.64 -15.24
N THR A 130 -3.96 15.47 -15.56
CA THR A 130 -2.86 15.83 -14.66
C THR A 130 -3.33 16.33 -13.30
N LYS A 131 -4.47 17.05 -13.26
CA LYS A 131 -5.13 17.46 -12.00
C LYS A 131 -5.53 16.28 -11.12
N LEU A 132 -6.01 15.17 -11.69
CA LEU A 132 -6.41 14.00 -10.91
C LEU A 132 -5.18 13.26 -10.37
N MET A 133 -4.10 13.15 -11.18
CA MET A 133 -2.83 12.59 -10.72
C MET A 133 -2.28 13.34 -9.48
N GLY A 134 -2.22 14.66 -9.58
CA GLY A 134 -1.78 15.50 -8.46
C GLY A 134 -2.70 15.41 -7.23
N ARG A 135 -4.03 15.25 -7.43
CA ARG A 135 -4.97 15.04 -6.32
C ARG A 135 -4.80 13.66 -5.68
N THR A 136 -4.59 12.62 -6.48
CA THR A 136 -4.36 11.26 -5.95
C THR A 136 -3.09 11.23 -5.13
N LEU A 137 -1.99 11.78 -5.65
CA LEU A 137 -0.72 11.86 -4.91
C LEU A 137 -0.87 12.66 -3.61
N LYS A 138 -1.49 13.84 -3.67
CA LYS A 138 -1.76 14.65 -2.47
C LYS A 138 -2.66 13.92 -1.47
N GLY A 139 -3.72 13.27 -1.92
CA GLY A 139 -4.61 12.48 -1.07
C GLY A 139 -3.88 11.34 -0.38
N TYR A 140 -3.03 10.63 -1.12
CA TYR A 140 -2.19 9.55 -0.60
C TYR A 140 -1.20 10.07 0.45
N LEU A 141 -0.43 11.11 0.13
CA LEU A 141 0.55 11.71 1.05
C LEU A 141 -0.11 12.27 2.32
N PHE A 142 -1.24 12.97 2.20
CA PHE A 142 -1.95 13.48 3.38
C PHE A 142 -2.53 12.35 4.24
N SER A 143 -3.05 11.28 3.63
CA SER A 143 -3.53 10.12 4.38
C SER A 143 -2.39 9.41 5.12
N LEU A 144 -1.21 9.29 4.48
CA LEU A 144 0.00 8.79 5.14
C LEU A 144 0.43 9.68 6.31
N LEU A 145 0.43 11.00 6.15
CA LEU A 145 0.79 11.93 7.23
C LEU A 145 -0.17 11.81 8.42
N VAL A 146 -1.48 11.68 8.17
CA VAL A 146 -2.49 11.51 9.24
C VAL A 146 -2.27 10.22 10.03
N ILE A 147 -1.74 9.16 9.41
CA ILE A 147 -1.39 7.90 10.08
C ILE A 147 -0.01 8.01 10.75
N LEU A 148 0.96 8.62 10.08
CA LEU A 148 2.34 8.70 10.56
C LEU A 148 2.48 9.51 11.84
N ILE A 149 1.75 10.63 11.97
CA ILE A 149 1.82 11.51 13.15
C ILE A 149 1.51 10.74 14.44
N PRO A 150 0.36 10.04 14.60
CA PRO A 150 0.09 9.26 15.80
C PRO A 150 1.04 8.08 15.99
N VAL A 151 1.53 7.45 14.92
CA VAL A 151 2.55 6.39 15.02
C VAL A 151 3.84 6.93 15.63
N LEU A 152 4.35 8.07 15.14
CA LEU A 152 5.54 8.71 15.68
C LEU A 152 5.34 9.20 17.14
N ALA A 153 4.16 9.72 17.46
CA ALA A 153 3.82 10.14 18.82
C ALA A 153 3.85 8.96 19.80
N ILE A 154 3.29 7.81 19.41
CA ILE A 154 3.31 6.59 20.21
C ILE A 154 4.73 6.03 20.34
N ALA A 155 5.48 5.98 19.24
CA ALA A 155 6.89 5.55 19.26
C ALA A 155 7.74 6.43 20.20
N GLY A 156 7.55 7.75 20.15
CA GLY A 156 8.19 8.70 21.06
C GLY A 156 7.79 8.48 22.53
N LEU A 157 6.50 8.24 22.78
CA LEU A 157 6.00 7.93 24.12
C LEU A 157 6.62 6.63 24.66
N ILE A 158 6.65 5.57 23.86
CA ILE A 158 7.28 4.29 24.22
C ILE A 158 8.76 4.50 24.53
N TYR A 159 9.49 5.26 23.71
CA TYR A 159 10.90 5.58 23.94
C TYR A 159 11.11 6.30 25.29
N VAL A 160 10.27 7.30 25.61
CA VAL A 160 10.32 8.02 26.89
C VAL A 160 10.02 7.09 28.07
N LEU A 161 9.01 6.23 27.96
CA LEU A 161 8.65 5.27 28.98
C LEU A 161 9.79 4.26 29.23
N LEU A 162 10.41 3.75 28.19
CA LEU A 162 11.57 2.86 28.27
C LEU A 162 12.75 3.51 29.03
N LYS A 163 13.00 4.78 28.72
CA LYS A 163 14.17 5.50 29.27
C LYS A 163 13.99 5.93 30.73
N TYR A 164 12.78 6.32 31.13
CA TYR A 164 12.54 7.00 32.41
C TYR A 164 11.68 6.23 33.40
N VAL A 165 10.90 5.22 32.97
CA VAL A 165 9.89 4.58 33.85
C VAL A 165 10.24 3.12 34.18
N ALA A 166 11.31 2.54 33.62
CA ALA A 166 11.75 1.16 33.87
C ALA A 166 10.60 0.13 33.88
N LEU A 167 9.64 0.25 32.94
CA LEU A 167 8.52 -0.68 32.79
C LEU A 167 9.02 -2.06 32.35
N ALA A 168 8.34 -3.12 32.80
CA ALA A 168 8.64 -4.46 32.33
C ALA A 168 8.47 -4.53 30.78
N PRO A 169 9.38 -5.19 30.02
CA PRO A 169 9.32 -5.26 28.56
C PRO A 169 7.96 -5.70 28.03
N ILE A 170 7.33 -6.69 28.66
CA ILE A 170 6.04 -7.25 28.26
C ILE A 170 4.90 -6.23 28.32
N THR A 171 4.90 -5.32 29.31
CA THR A 171 3.88 -4.23 29.37
C THR A 171 4.02 -3.24 28.26
N LEU A 172 5.24 -2.97 27.81
CA LEU A 172 5.52 -2.09 26.67
C LEU A 172 5.08 -2.72 25.34
N GLU A 173 5.38 -4.00 25.14
CA GLU A 173 4.96 -4.73 23.92
C GLU A 173 3.43 -4.79 23.82
N VAL A 174 2.73 -5.12 24.89
CA VAL A 174 1.26 -5.14 24.91
C VAL A 174 0.67 -3.74 24.66
N THR A 175 1.24 -2.71 25.27
CA THR A 175 0.79 -1.33 25.06
C THR A 175 1.01 -0.88 23.62
N ALA A 176 2.16 -1.19 23.03
CA ALA A 176 2.47 -0.90 21.63
C ALA A 176 1.52 -1.63 20.68
N LEU A 177 1.21 -2.89 20.95
CA LEU A 177 0.27 -3.69 20.16
C LEU A 177 -1.15 -3.08 20.20
N ILE A 178 -1.65 -2.74 21.39
CA ILE A 178 -2.98 -2.14 21.55
C ILE A 178 -3.04 -0.78 20.85
N ALA A 179 -2.01 0.06 21.03
CA ALA A 179 -1.94 1.36 20.39
C ALA A 179 -1.90 1.26 18.87
N THR A 180 -1.12 0.33 18.33
CA THR A 180 -1.05 0.06 16.88
C THR A 180 -2.41 -0.41 16.35
N LEU A 181 -3.07 -1.35 17.03
CA LEU A 181 -4.40 -1.82 16.67
C LEU A 181 -5.41 -0.67 16.65
N PHE A 182 -5.37 0.22 17.63
CA PHE A 182 -6.25 1.38 17.71
C PHE A 182 -6.02 2.36 16.56
N ILE A 183 -4.76 2.65 16.18
CA ILE A 183 -4.43 3.47 15.02
C ILE A 183 -4.99 2.84 13.73
N VAL A 184 -4.77 1.53 13.54
CA VAL A 184 -5.28 0.81 12.36
C VAL A 184 -6.80 0.93 12.29
N LEU A 185 -7.52 0.70 13.39
CA LEU A 185 -8.98 0.81 13.43
C LEU A 185 -9.48 2.23 13.11
N LEU A 186 -8.80 3.26 13.61
CA LEU A 186 -9.13 4.66 13.32
C LEU A 186 -8.71 5.12 11.90
N SER A 187 -7.87 4.36 11.21
CA SER A 187 -7.46 4.68 9.84
C SER A 187 -8.50 4.30 8.78
N PHE A 188 -9.43 3.38 9.05
CA PHE A 188 -10.46 2.96 8.08
C PHE A 188 -11.31 4.11 7.52
N PRO A 189 -11.79 5.09 8.31
CA PRO A 189 -12.51 6.24 7.79
C PRO A 189 -11.73 7.07 6.75
N LEU A 190 -10.39 7.02 6.78
CA LEU A 190 -9.55 7.73 5.81
C LEU A 190 -9.75 7.23 4.38
N ILE A 191 -10.16 5.97 4.20
CA ILE A 191 -10.47 5.42 2.88
C ILE A 191 -11.65 6.18 2.25
N TYR A 192 -12.69 6.44 3.03
CA TYR A 192 -13.82 7.25 2.58
C TYR A 192 -13.41 8.71 2.31
N VAL A 193 -12.60 9.30 3.19
CA VAL A 193 -12.06 10.67 3.01
C VAL A 193 -11.24 10.77 1.73
N ALA A 194 -10.34 9.81 1.49
CA ALA A 194 -9.51 9.77 0.30
C ALA A 194 -10.35 9.67 -0.98
N MET A 195 -11.33 8.78 -1.03
CA MET A 195 -12.25 8.64 -2.16
C MET A 195 -13.05 9.94 -2.39
N LYS A 196 -13.60 10.52 -1.32
CA LYS A 196 -14.34 11.80 -1.40
C LYS A 196 -13.47 12.95 -1.89
N TYR A 197 -12.24 13.05 -1.39
CA TYR A 197 -11.29 14.06 -1.84
C TYR A 197 -10.90 13.90 -3.30
N ILE A 198 -10.57 12.69 -3.75
CA ILE A 198 -10.10 12.44 -5.12
C ILE A 198 -11.22 12.65 -6.13
N LEU A 199 -12.43 12.15 -5.84
CA LEU A 199 -13.56 12.17 -6.76
C LEU A 199 -14.30 13.51 -6.81
N ASN A 200 -14.26 14.34 -5.75
CA ASN A 200 -14.97 15.62 -5.69
C ASN A 200 -14.03 16.83 -5.71
N LYS A 201 -14.59 18.01 -5.94
CA LYS A 201 -13.85 19.28 -5.87
C LYS A 201 -13.68 19.72 -4.40
N GLY A 202 -12.57 20.37 -4.06
CA GLY A 202 -12.29 20.90 -2.73
C GLY A 202 -10.84 20.70 -2.27
N GLY A 203 -10.41 21.38 -1.22
CA GLY A 203 -9.12 21.18 -0.55
C GLY A 203 -9.17 19.96 0.38
N TYR A 204 -8.03 19.29 0.62
CA TYR A 204 -7.97 18.08 1.46
C TYR A 204 -8.51 18.34 2.89
N PHE A 205 -8.00 19.33 3.58
CA PHE A 205 -8.39 19.62 4.96
C PHE A 205 -9.87 20.02 5.11
N SER A 206 -10.43 20.77 4.13
CA SER A 206 -11.85 21.09 4.11
C SER A 206 -12.74 19.87 3.92
N VAL A 207 -12.29 18.91 3.11
CA VAL A 207 -12.99 17.63 2.92
C VAL A 207 -12.80 16.74 4.13
N PHE A 208 -11.57 16.69 4.70
CA PHE A 208 -11.21 15.83 5.81
C PHE A 208 -12.10 16.06 7.03
N SER A 209 -12.25 17.30 7.51
CA SER A 209 -12.99 17.61 8.74
C SER A 209 -14.45 17.13 8.70
N LYS A 210 -15.11 17.25 7.56
CA LYS A 210 -16.51 16.82 7.37
C LYS A 210 -16.61 15.32 7.03
N ALA A 211 -15.75 14.83 6.15
CA ALA A 211 -15.80 13.47 5.65
C ALA A 211 -15.34 12.45 6.71
N TYR A 212 -14.37 12.80 7.55
CA TYR A 212 -13.89 11.88 8.60
C TYR A 212 -15.00 11.57 9.62
N GLY A 213 -15.77 12.57 10.05
CA GLY A 213 -16.93 12.36 10.90
C GLY A 213 -18.01 11.47 10.27
N THR A 214 -18.29 11.69 8.96
CA THR A 214 -19.19 10.81 8.20
C THR A 214 -18.63 9.39 8.11
N GLY A 215 -17.33 9.24 7.85
CA GLY A 215 -16.64 7.93 7.84
C GLY A 215 -16.73 7.22 9.18
N LEU A 216 -16.56 7.93 10.31
CA LEU A 216 -16.72 7.38 11.65
C LEU A 216 -18.19 6.92 11.91
N SER A 217 -19.18 7.68 11.48
CA SER A 217 -20.58 7.28 11.65
C SER A 217 -20.95 6.01 10.86
N HIS A 218 -20.20 5.71 9.79
CA HIS A 218 -20.36 4.50 8.97
C HIS A 218 -19.19 3.52 9.14
N TRP A 219 -18.45 3.61 10.25
CA TRP A 219 -17.24 2.84 10.49
C TRP A 219 -17.45 1.33 10.30
N GLY A 220 -18.52 0.76 10.86
CA GLY A 220 -18.82 -0.67 10.73
C GLY A 220 -19.00 -1.12 9.27
N HIS A 221 -19.66 -0.31 8.43
CA HIS A 221 -19.82 -0.61 7.01
C HIS A 221 -18.47 -0.55 6.27
N ILE A 222 -17.66 0.46 6.55
CA ILE A 222 -16.33 0.63 5.96
C ILE A 222 -15.43 -0.52 6.39
N PHE A 223 -15.34 -0.79 7.69
CA PHE A 223 -14.51 -1.84 8.26
C PHE A 223 -14.86 -3.21 7.69
N THR A 224 -16.14 -3.63 7.74
CA THR A 224 -16.57 -4.93 7.25
C THR A 224 -16.31 -5.10 5.75
N THR A 225 -16.56 -4.05 4.96
CA THR A 225 -16.32 -4.07 3.50
C THR A 225 -14.84 -4.21 3.20
N CYS A 226 -14.00 -3.42 3.86
CA CYS A 226 -12.54 -3.46 3.66
C CYS A 226 -11.92 -4.74 4.21
N LEU A 227 -12.41 -5.24 5.35
CA LEU A 227 -11.93 -6.49 5.95
C LEU A 227 -12.18 -7.67 5.02
N ILE A 228 -13.42 -7.87 4.56
CA ILE A 228 -13.76 -9.00 3.69
C ILE A 228 -13.05 -8.86 2.33
N GLY A 229 -13.13 -7.68 1.69
CA GLY A 229 -12.43 -7.43 0.43
C GLY A 229 -10.92 -7.58 0.57
N GLY A 230 -10.35 -7.09 1.68
CA GLY A 230 -8.94 -7.20 2.01
C GLY A 230 -8.49 -8.65 2.22
N ILE A 231 -9.25 -9.48 2.95
CA ILE A 231 -8.92 -10.91 3.15
C ILE A 231 -8.87 -11.63 1.81
N ILE A 232 -9.85 -11.43 0.93
CA ILE A 232 -9.87 -12.07 -0.40
C ILE A 232 -8.60 -11.70 -1.18
N ILE A 233 -8.28 -10.41 -1.23
CA ILE A 233 -7.09 -9.94 -1.97
C ILE A 233 -5.81 -10.39 -1.29
N SER A 234 -5.71 -10.38 0.04
CA SER A 234 -4.52 -10.82 0.77
C SER A 234 -4.19 -12.30 0.55
N ILE A 235 -5.20 -13.17 0.46
CA ILE A 235 -4.99 -14.58 0.12
C ILE A 235 -4.39 -14.71 -1.29
N LEU A 236 -4.97 -14.01 -2.27
CA LEU A 236 -4.46 -14.03 -3.64
C LEU A 236 -3.03 -13.47 -3.71
N MET A 237 -2.77 -12.33 -3.05
CA MET A 237 -1.44 -11.74 -2.97
C MET A 237 -0.44 -12.69 -2.33
N GLY A 238 -0.81 -13.36 -1.22
CA GLY A 238 0.05 -14.34 -0.57
C GLY A 238 0.52 -15.41 -1.55
N ILE A 239 -0.40 -15.96 -2.35
CA ILE A 239 -0.09 -16.99 -3.36
C ILE A 239 0.89 -16.45 -4.42
N PHE A 240 0.61 -15.26 -4.97
CA PHE A 240 1.45 -14.69 -6.04
C PHE A 240 2.79 -14.15 -5.53
N CYS A 241 2.90 -13.80 -4.23
CA CYS A 241 4.15 -13.39 -3.61
C CYS A 241 5.04 -14.56 -3.16
N LEU A 242 4.52 -15.79 -3.07
CA LEU A 242 5.30 -16.97 -2.62
C LEU A 242 6.66 -17.12 -3.32
N PRO A 243 6.79 -17.01 -4.67
CA PRO A 243 8.08 -17.14 -5.32
C PRO A 243 9.10 -16.08 -4.86
N ALA A 244 8.64 -14.83 -4.68
CA ALA A 244 9.50 -13.75 -4.20
C ALA A 244 9.92 -13.95 -2.73
N ILE A 245 9.00 -14.44 -1.89
CA ILE A 245 9.28 -14.76 -0.48
C ILE A 245 10.31 -15.90 -0.39
N VAL A 246 10.12 -16.97 -1.17
CA VAL A 246 11.05 -18.13 -1.19
C VAL A 246 12.45 -17.70 -1.63
N LEU A 247 12.56 -16.87 -2.68
CA LEU A 247 13.86 -16.39 -3.14
C LEU A 247 14.52 -15.44 -2.12
N THR A 248 13.73 -14.60 -1.46
CA THR A 248 14.25 -13.76 -0.36
C THR A 248 14.78 -14.60 0.78
N GLN A 249 14.02 -15.61 1.21
CA GLN A 249 14.45 -16.51 2.28
C GLN A 249 15.69 -17.30 1.89
N ALA A 250 15.78 -17.77 0.64
CA ALA A 250 16.96 -18.48 0.14
C ALA A 250 18.21 -17.58 0.16
N ASN A 251 18.09 -16.31 -0.21
CA ASN A 251 19.19 -15.35 -0.12
C ASN A 251 19.63 -15.12 1.34
N VAL A 252 18.67 -14.97 2.28
CA VAL A 252 19.00 -14.83 3.72
C VAL A 252 19.73 -16.06 4.23
N MET A 253 19.23 -17.26 3.94
CA MET A 253 19.85 -18.51 4.35
C MET A 253 21.26 -18.70 3.76
N ALA A 254 21.49 -18.27 2.51
CA ALA A 254 22.81 -18.31 1.90
C ALA A 254 23.81 -17.39 2.62
N GLN A 255 23.36 -16.22 3.10
CA GLN A 255 24.20 -15.32 3.89
C GLN A 255 24.47 -15.88 5.29
N GLU A 256 23.49 -16.54 5.92
CA GLU A 256 23.70 -17.25 7.19
C GLU A 256 24.67 -18.41 7.03
N GLY A 257 24.56 -19.19 5.92
CA GLY A 257 25.51 -20.25 5.56
C GLY A 257 26.94 -19.72 5.43
N PHE A 258 27.10 -18.57 4.74
CA PHE A 258 28.40 -17.91 4.61
C PHE A 258 29.00 -17.53 5.98
N LEU A 259 28.19 -17.02 6.92
CA LEU A 259 28.63 -16.71 8.28
C LEU A 259 29.08 -17.97 9.06
N ASN A 260 28.48 -19.12 8.76
CA ASN A 260 28.81 -20.41 9.36
C ASN A 260 29.94 -21.16 8.65
N GLY A 261 30.57 -20.54 7.63
CA GLY A 261 31.70 -21.12 6.91
C GLY A 261 31.32 -22.01 5.72
N ASP A 262 30.08 -21.95 5.25
CA ASP A 262 29.65 -22.63 4.01
C ASP A 262 30.00 -21.76 2.79
N PRO A 263 30.93 -22.22 1.90
CA PRO A 263 31.36 -21.44 0.75
C PRO A 263 30.41 -21.52 -0.45
N LEU A 264 29.36 -22.37 -0.42
CA LEU A 264 28.59 -22.67 -1.63
C LEU A 264 27.75 -21.49 -2.12
N GLY A 265 27.24 -20.64 -1.22
CA GLY A 265 26.46 -19.46 -1.61
C GLY A 265 25.29 -19.72 -2.53
N MET A 266 24.78 -18.68 -3.16
CA MET A 266 23.72 -18.79 -4.18
C MET A 266 24.31 -18.99 -5.58
N PRO A 267 23.66 -19.78 -6.47
CA PRO A 267 24.08 -19.89 -7.87
C PRO A 267 24.05 -18.55 -8.60
N ASP A 268 24.92 -18.34 -9.59
CA ASP A 268 25.07 -17.07 -10.33
C ASP A 268 23.75 -16.56 -10.95
N TYR A 269 22.89 -17.47 -11.39
CA TYR A 269 21.59 -17.09 -11.97
C TYR A 269 20.56 -16.61 -10.93
N ALA A 270 20.78 -16.84 -9.64
CA ALA A 270 19.80 -16.55 -8.58
C ALA A 270 19.48 -15.05 -8.51
N ASN A 271 20.45 -14.18 -8.72
CA ASN A 271 20.25 -12.72 -8.73
C ASN A 271 19.32 -12.31 -9.87
N LEU A 272 19.51 -12.83 -11.09
CA LEU A 272 18.62 -12.56 -12.22
C LEU A 272 17.22 -13.13 -11.97
N LEU A 273 17.13 -14.35 -11.43
CA LEU A 273 15.86 -14.97 -11.08
C LEU A 273 15.09 -14.12 -10.05
N THR A 274 15.78 -13.60 -9.06
CA THR A 274 15.20 -12.71 -8.04
C THR A 274 14.63 -11.45 -8.68
N ILE A 275 15.41 -10.75 -9.54
CA ILE A 275 14.96 -9.53 -10.25
C ILE A 275 13.70 -9.82 -11.08
N VAL A 276 13.73 -10.88 -11.90
CA VAL A 276 12.60 -11.25 -12.77
C VAL A 276 11.37 -11.62 -11.96
N THR A 277 11.56 -12.35 -10.86
CA THR A 277 10.45 -12.74 -9.98
C THR A 277 9.81 -11.54 -9.32
N PHE A 278 10.59 -10.61 -8.77
CA PHE A 278 10.03 -9.38 -8.20
C PHE A 278 9.34 -8.52 -9.26
N PHE A 279 9.88 -8.44 -10.48
CA PHE A 279 9.24 -7.71 -11.58
C PHE A 279 7.88 -8.31 -11.94
N LEU A 280 7.80 -9.62 -12.15
CA LEU A 280 6.54 -10.30 -12.47
C LEU A 280 5.54 -10.20 -11.32
N THR A 281 6.00 -10.40 -10.09
CA THR A 281 5.17 -10.23 -8.89
C THR A 281 4.61 -8.81 -8.82
N GLY A 282 5.44 -7.77 -8.95
CA GLY A 282 5.00 -6.38 -8.93
C GLY A 282 3.98 -6.07 -10.02
N PHE A 283 4.17 -6.59 -11.23
CA PHE A 283 3.21 -6.43 -12.32
C PHE A 283 1.84 -7.04 -11.99
N VAL A 284 1.81 -8.25 -11.46
CA VAL A 284 0.57 -8.94 -11.07
C VAL A 284 -0.12 -8.24 -9.90
N LEU A 285 0.64 -7.77 -8.90
CA LEU A 285 0.12 -7.09 -7.72
C LEU A 285 -0.73 -5.86 -8.08
N VAL A 286 -0.35 -5.08 -9.09
CA VAL A 286 -1.16 -3.94 -9.56
C VAL A 286 -2.59 -4.36 -9.89
N TYR A 287 -2.75 -5.48 -10.59
CA TYR A 287 -4.07 -5.98 -11.00
C TYR A 287 -4.82 -6.68 -9.88
N LEU A 288 -4.12 -7.25 -8.92
CA LEU A 288 -4.74 -7.82 -7.71
C LEU A 288 -5.30 -6.75 -6.78
N TYR A 289 -4.66 -5.57 -6.70
CA TYR A 289 -5.16 -4.45 -5.88
C TYR A 289 -6.37 -3.72 -6.49
N MET A 290 -6.53 -3.74 -7.82
CA MET A 290 -7.60 -3.01 -8.50
C MET A 290 -9.02 -3.35 -8.01
N PRO A 291 -9.40 -4.63 -7.81
CA PRO A 291 -10.73 -4.96 -7.27
C PRO A 291 -11.02 -4.29 -5.94
N LEU A 292 -10.02 -4.22 -5.04
CA LEU A 292 -10.18 -3.56 -3.75
C LEU A 292 -10.44 -2.06 -3.90
N LEU A 293 -9.75 -1.39 -4.83
CA LEU A 293 -10.01 0.01 -5.15
C LEU A 293 -11.43 0.23 -5.67
N LEU A 294 -11.96 -0.69 -6.49
CA LEU A 294 -13.33 -0.66 -6.99
C LEU A 294 -14.35 -0.91 -5.90
N VAL A 295 -14.06 -1.80 -4.96
CA VAL A 295 -14.86 -2.02 -3.75
C VAL A 295 -14.94 -0.73 -2.93
N CYS A 296 -13.81 -0.06 -2.69
CA CYS A 296 -13.77 1.24 -1.99
C CYS A 296 -14.56 2.33 -2.73
N TYR A 297 -14.54 2.32 -4.07
CA TYR A 297 -15.33 3.24 -4.89
C TYR A 297 -16.83 3.06 -4.70
N TYR A 298 -17.33 1.82 -4.76
CA TYR A 298 -18.77 1.55 -4.53
C TYR A 298 -19.20 1.73 -3.07
N MET A 299 -18.31 1.46 -2.13
CA MET A 299 -18.52 1.77 -0.71
C MET A 299 -18.72 3.28 -0.50
N TYR A 300 -17.84 4.09 -1.09
CA TYR A 300 -17.98 5.55 -1.09
C TYR A 300 -19.33 5.98 -1.67
N GLY A 301 -19.72 5.47 -2.84
CA GLY A 301 -21.01 5.80 -3.47
C GLY A 301 -22.24 5.40 -2.65
N SER A 302 -22.16 4.28 -1.95
CA SER A 302 -23.23 3.80 -1.06
C SER A 302 -23.40 4.72 0.16
N ILE A 303 -22.31 5.14 0.78
CA ILE A 303 -22.35 6.06 1.95
C ILE A 303 -22.89 7.43 1.52
N GLU A 304 -22.42 7.99 0.40
CA GLU A 304 -22.92 9.28 -0.11
C GLU A 304 -24.44 9.23 -0.40
N ARG A 305 -24.92 8.14 -0.95
CA ARG A 305 -26.37 7.97 -1.21
C ARG A 305 -27.16 7.92 0.09
N TYR A 306 -26.70 7.16 1.08
CA TYR A 306 -27.33 7.08 2.38
C TYR A 306 -27.43 8.46 3.06
N GLU A 307 -26.32 9.23 3.06
CA GLU A 307 -26.33 10.57 3.65
C GLU A 307 -27.25 11.55 2.89
N GLN A 308 -27.35 11.44 1.57
CA GLN A 308 -28.31 12.24 0.78
C GLN A 308 -29.77 11.92 1.14
N GLU A 309 -30.11 10.65 1.31
CA GLU A 309 -31.45 10.21 1.70
C GLU A 309 -31.79 10.67 3.13
N LYS A 310 -30.86 10.53 4.07
CA LYS A 310 -31.00 10.98 5.45
C LYS A 310 -31.23 12.51 5.55
N ASN A 311 -30.53 13.29 4.74
CA ASN A 311 -30.68 14.75 4.73
C ASN A 311 -32.01 15.18 4.11
N LYS A 312 -32.58 14.45 3.14
CA LYS A 312 -33.90 14.70 2.57
C LYS A 312 -35.03 14.44 3.56
N LEU A 313 -34.85 13.50 4.50
CA LEU A 313 -35.82 13.19 5.54
C LEU A 313 -35.83 14.19 6.71
N LYS A 314 -34.81 15.05 6.80
CA LYS A 314 -34.68 16.07 7.85
C LYS A 314 -35.25 17.43 7.46
N ILE A 315 -35.65 17.62 6.19
CA ILE A 315 -36.32 18.79 5.64
C ILE A 315 -37.83 18.53 5.59
#